data_c51b58ef1c11eabbf73d5be38db8acf6
#
_entry.id   c51b58ef1c11eabbf73d5be38db8acf6
#
_cell.length_a   1.000
_cell.length_b   1.000
_cell.length_c   1.000
_cell.angle_alpha   90.00
_cell.angle_beta   90.00
_cell.angle_gamma   90.00
#
_symmetry.space_group_name_H-M   'P 1'
#
loop_
_entity.id
_entity.type
_entity.pdbx_description
1 polymer ?
#
loop_
_entity_poly.entity_id
_entity_poly.type
_entity_poly.pdbx_seq_one_letter_code
_entity_poly.pdbx_strand_id
1 'polypeptide(L)'
;MKTRIFEIFTSIEGEGILYGTKTLFVRLAGCPYTCFYCDTLDALPLDSGKEYSITEACDLIDNNLQDNTYKVNFTGGEPLIQYEAVNELAKHVKARGLPTYLESACFDSKKFLYVLPSIDFVKIEFKTIDSEFIDEKHYPNLIKNTLECLKAAIEAKKTTYIKIVVSSKTELSSF
;
A
#
# COMPACT_ATOMS: atom_id res chain seq x y z
N MET A 1 13.58 6.15 -14.42
CA MET A 1 12.26 6.09 -13.79
C MET A 1 12.25 7.00 -12.58
N LYS A 2 11.11 7.63 -12.28
CA LYS A 2 10.90 8.56 -11.17
C LYS A 2 9.75 8.06 -10.31
N THR A 3 9.71 8.53 -9.05
CA THR A 3 8.61 8.28 -8.10
C THR A 3 8.29 9.55 -7.32
N ARG A 4 7.07 9.64 -6.80
CA ARG A 4 6.61 10.73 -5.94
C ARG A 4 6.32 10.20 -4.55
N ILE A 5 7.14 10.62 -3.60
CA ILE A 5 7.00 10.26 -2.19
C ILE A 5 6.38 11.45 -1.46
N PHE A 6 5.26 11.22 -0.80
CA PHE A 6 4.60 12.23 0.01
C PHE A 6 5.36 12.43 1.32
N GLU A 7 5.66 11.34 2.03
CA GLU A 7 6.48 11.36 3.25
C GLU A 7 7.20 10.03 3.46
N ILE A 8 8.25 10.07 4.26
CA ILE A 8 8.95 8.90 4.77
C ILE A 8 9.23 9.09 6.25
N PHE A 9 8.87 8.10 7.08
CA PHE A 9 9.00 8.20 8.53
C PHE A 9 9.08 6.83 9.18
N THR A 10 9.72 6.76 10.34
CA THR A 10 9.75 5.56 11.17
C THR A 10 8.72 5.67 12.29
N SER A 11 7.93 4.61 12.47
CA SER A 11 6.94 4.49 13.54
C SER A 11 6.75 3.03 13.95
N ILE A 12 5.85 2.81 14.87
CA ILE A 12 5.39 1.47 15.27
C ILE A 12 4.18 1.11 14.41
N GLU A 13 4.16 -0.11 13.85
CA GLU A 13 2.99 -0.62 13.15
C GLU A 13 1.80 -0.68 14.10
N GLY A 14 0.75 0.06 13.76
CA GLY A 14 -0.41 0.27 14.64
C GLY A 14 -1.53 -0.76 14.46
N GLU A 15 -1.45 -1.63 13.45
CA GLU A 15 -2.55 -2.52 13.11
C GLU A 15 -2.12 -3.84 12.47
N GLY A 16 -3.07 -4.76 12.38
CA GLY A 16 -2.90 -6.05 11.70
C GLY A 16 -1.95 -7.01 12.40
N ILE A 17 -1.50 -8.02 11.65
CA ILE A 17 -0.70 -9.14 12.19
C ILE A 17 0.74 -8.76 12.53
N LEU A 18 1.20 -7.58 12.08
CA LEU A 18 2.55 -7.06 12.35
C LEU A 18 2.54 -5.93 13.40
N TYR A 19 1.44 -5.81 14.15
CA TYR A 19 1.29 -4.83 15.23
C TYR A 19 2.50 -4.83 16.19
N GLY A 20 2.95 -3.63 16.54
CA GLY A 20 4.06 -3.43 17.48
C GLY A 20 5.46 -3.49 16.85
N THR A 21 5.58 -3.81 15.55
CA THR A 21 6.89 -3.81 14.88
C THR A 21 7.34 -2.41 14.49
N LYS A 22 8.65 -2.12 14.66
CA LYS A 22 9.26 -0.87 14.19
C LYS A 22 9.35 -0.89 12.66
N THR A 23 8.70 0.04 12.02
CA THR A 23 8.49 0.08 10.58
C THR A 23 8.94 1.41 9.99
N LEU A 24 9.69 1.36 8.88
CA LEU A 24 9.89 2.52 8.02
C LEU A 24 8.73 2.58 7.02
N PHE A 25 7.93 3.62 7.09
CA PHE A 25 6.84 3.88 6.17
C PHE A 25 7.31 4.74 5.02
N VAL A 26 7.08 4.28 3.79
CA VAL A 26 7.27 5.02 2.55
C VAL A 26 5.89 5.30 1.99
N ARG A 27 5.38 6.51 2.27
CA ARG A 27 4.07 6.95 1.79
C ARG A 27 4.20 7.61 0.43
N LEU A 28 3.66 6.96 -0.57
CA LEU A 28 3.62 7.43 -1.96
C LEU A 28 2.45 8.38 -2.17
N ALA A 29 2.63 9.38 -3.03
CA ALA A 29 1.57 10.29 -3.45
C ALA A 29 0.67 9.65 -4.51
N GLY A 30 -0.59 10.09 -4.53
CA GLY A 30 -1.60 9.68 -5.50
C GLY A 30 -2.53 8.58 -4.98
N CYS A 31 -3.83 8.81 -5.16
CA CYS A 31 -4.87 7.82 -4.89
C CYS A 31 -6.00 7.98 -5.91
N PRO A 32 -6.56 6.89 -6.47
CA PRO A 32 -7.70 6.98 -7.36
C PRO A 32 -9.04 7.12 -6.60
N TYR A 33 -8.99 7.15 -5.27
CA TYR A 33 -10.15 7.11 -4.38
C TYR A 33 -10.24 8.33 -3.49
N THR A 34 -11.45 8.64 -3.03
CA THR A 34 -11.77 9.76 -2.13
C THR A 34 -12.60 9.27 -0.95
N CYS A 35 -12.13 8.23 -0.25
CA CYS A 35 -12.86 7.66 0.88
C CYS A 35 -13.19 8.72 1.92
N PHE A 36 -14.44 8.76 2.39
CA PHE A 36 -14.88 9.80 3.35
C PHE A 36 -14.15 9.70 4.70
N TYR A 37 -13.61 8.54 5.03
CA TYR A 37 -12.85 8.29 6.26
C TYR A 37 -11.33 8.39 6.07
N CYS A 38 -10.86 8.88 4.92
CA CYS A 38 -9.42 8.97 4.66
C CYS A 38 -8.73 9.89 5.68
N ASP A 39 -7.72 9.37 6.34
CA ASP A 39 -6.91 10.10 7.33
C ASP A 39 -5.71 10.84 6.73
N THR A 40 -5.48 10.67 5.41
CA THR A 40 -4.32 11.23 4.71
C THR A 40 -4.76 11.89 3.39
N LEU A 41 -5.70 12.83 3.48
CA LEU A 41 -6.26 13.53 2.31
C LEU A 41 -5.19 14.27 1.48
N ASP A 42 -4.15 14.78 2.15
CA ASP A 42 -3.08 15.53 1.50
C ASP A 42 -2.20 14.66 0.59
N ALA A 43 -2.21 13.34 0.75
CA ALA A 43 -1.48 12.41 -0.11
C ALA A 43 -2.28 11.96 -1.36
N LEU A 44 -3.55 12.35 -1.48
CA LEU A 44 -4.40 11.93 -2.61
C LEU A 44 -3.97 12.50 -3.96
N PRO A 45 -3.57 13.78 -4.09
CA PRO A 45 -3.05 14.29 -5.35
C PRO A 45 -1.68 13.67 -5.68
N LEU A 46 -1.49 13.28 -6.94
CA LEU A 46 -0.19 12.71 -7.35
C LEU A 46 0.95 13.73 -7.25
N ASP A 47 0.67 15.01 -7.44
CA ASP A 47 1.63 16.11 -7.37
C ASP A 47 1.89 16.62 -5.95
N SER A 48 1.19 16.10 -4.93
CA SER A 48 1.46 16.43 -3.52
C SER A 48 2.82 15.89 -3.03
N GLY A 49 3.32 14.84 -3.66
CA GLY A 49 4.61 14.24 -3.30
C GLY A 49 5.79 14.92 -4.00
N LYS A 50 6.94 14.94 -3.31
CA LYS A 50 8.20 15.33 -3.92
C LYS A 50 8.67 14.25 -4.89
N GLU A 51 9.13 14.68 -6.07
CA GLU A 51 9.65 13.79 -7.10
C GLU A 51 11.11 13.42 -6.84
N TYR A 52 11.42 12.12 -6.97
CA TYR A 52 12.75 11.54 -6.85
C TYR A 52 13.02 10.59 -8.03
N SER A 53 14.27 10.49 -8.46
CA SER A 53 14.72 9.32 -9.20
C SER A 53 14.66 8.07 -8.30
N ILE A 54 14.67 6.87 -8.88
CA ILE A 54 14.69 5.64 -8.07
C ILE A 54 15.94 5.57 -7.20
N THR A 55 17.10 5.99 -7.71
CA THR A 55 18.35 6.02 -6.92
C THR A 55 18.21 6.95 -5.70
N GLU A 56 17.74 8.19 -5.91
CA GLU A 56 17.52 9.13 -4.80
C GLU A 56 16.49 8.61 -3.79
N ALA A 57 15.44 7.90 -4.25
CA ALA A 57 14.44 7.31 -3.37
C ALA A 57 15.03 6.12 -2.57
N CYS A 58 15.91 5.31 -3.16
CA CYS A 58 16.65 4.27 -2.46
C CYS A 58 17.57 4.87 -1.39
N ASP A 59 18.32 5.92 -1.74
CA ASP A 59 19.19 6.62 -0.78
C ASP A 59 18.36 7.24 0.36
N LEU A 60 17.17 7.76 0.05
CA LEU A 60 16.26 8.31 1.04
C LEU A 60 15.77 7.21 2.00
N ILE A 61 15.43 6.02 1.50
CA ILE A 61 15.09 4.86 2.34
C ILE A 61 16.28 4.52 3.24
N ASP A 62 17.47 4.32 2.69
CA ASP A 62 18.67 3.95 3.44
C ASP A 62 19.00 4.95 4.55
N ASN A 63 18.90 6.24 4.27
CA ASN A 63 19.17 7.32 5.23
C ASN A 63 18.12 7.43 6.35
N ASN A 64 16.93 6.84 6.19
CA ASN A 64 15.87 6.82 7.20
C ASN A 64 15.75 5.48 7.93
N LEU A 65 16.50 4.46 7.52
CA LEU A 65 16.57 3.21 8.27
C LEU A 65 17.24 3.47 9.63
N GLN A 66 16.64 2.93 10.67
CA GLN A 66 17.15 3.00 12.04
C GLN A 66 17.48 1.60 12.55
N ASP A 67 18.32 1.54 13.58
CA ASP A 67 18.57 0.30 14.30
C ASP A 67 17.26 -0.36 14.72
N ASN A 68 17.18 -1.68 14.52
CA ASN A 68 16.01 -2.49 14.82
C ASN A 68 14.76 -2.16 13.96
N THR A 69 14.88 -1.47 12.81
CA THR A 69 13.82 -1.43 11.81
C THR A 69 13.53 -2.86 11.36
N TYR A 70 12.28 -3.30 11.57
CA TYR A 70 11.87 -4.67 11.24
C TYR A 70 11.53 -4.83 9.77
N LYS A 71 10.85 -3.85 9.17
CA LYS A 71 10.38 -3.89 7.79
C LYS A 71 10.24 -2.49 7.17
N VAL A 72 10.13 -2.45 5.86
CA VAL A 72 9.72 -1.25 5.11
C VAL A 72 8.33 -1.45 4.56
N ASN A 73 7.44 -0.52 4.84
CA ASN A 73 6.04 -0.52 4.43
C ASN A 73 5.83 0.48 3.29
N PHE A 74 5.42 -0.02 2.13
CA PHE A 74 4.97 0.76 1.00
C PHE A 74 3.48 0.99 1.11
N THR A 75 3.11 2.22 1.43
CA THR A 75 1.75 2.71 1.64
C THR A 75 1.55 4.01 0.88
N GLY A 76 0.52 4.78 1.19
CA GLY A 76 0.35 6.10 0.60
C GLY A 76 -1.09 6.50 0.51
N GLY A 77 -1.44 7.16 -0.59
CA GLY A 77 -2.79 7.10 -1.10
C GLY A 77 -3.07 5.68 -1.61
N GLU A 78 -2.57 5.34 -2.79
CA GLU A 78 -2.59 3.97 -3.32
C GLU A 78 -1.26 3.67 -4.03
N PRO A 79 -0.39 2.85 -3.44
CA PRO A 79 0.96 2.63 -3.96
C PRO A 79 0.99 1.98 -5.35
N LEU A 80 -0.03 1.21 -5.73
CA LEU A 80 -0.10 0.60 -7.06
C LEU A 80 -0.29 1.60 -8.21
N ILE A 81 -0.56 2.88 -7.93
CA ILE A 81 -0.47 3.93 -8.96
C ILE A 81 0.97 4.03 -9.47
N GLN A 82 1.94 3.86 -8.56
CA GLN A 82 3.37 3.94 -8.85
C GLN A 82 4.03 2.54 -8.79
N TYR A 83 3.35 1.51 -9.26
CA TYR A 83 3.70 0.10 -9.07
C TYR A 83 5.12 -0.26 -9.54
N GLU A 84 5.61 0.33 -10.65
CA GLU A 84 6.96 0.08 -11.15
C GLU A 84 8.02 0.59 -10.15
N ALA A 85 7.78 1.79 -9.60
CA ALA A 85 8.66 2.36 -8.59
C ALA A 85 8.61 1.53 -7.29
N VAL A 86 7.43 1.15 -6.83
CA VAL A 86 7.26 0.25 -5.66
C VAL A 86 8.06 -1.03 -5.84
N ASN A 87 8.01 -1.65 -7.02
CA ASN A 87 8.75 -2.87 -7.30
C ASN A 87 10.27 -2.67 -7.18
N GLU A 88 10.82 -1.58 -7.74
CA GLU A 88 12.27 -1.31 -7.69
C GLU A 88 12.72 -0.96 -6.26
N LEU A 89 11.95 -0.15 -5.54
CA LEU A 89 12.22 0.17 -4.14
C LEU A 89 12.14 -1.08 -3.24
N ALA A 90 11.14 -1.94 -3.47
CA ALA A 90 11.01 -3.20 -2.73
C ALA A 90 12.18 -4.15 -2.99
N LYS A 91 12.65 -4.27 -4.23
CA LYS A 91 13.87 -5.03 -4.54
C LYS A 91 15.10 -4.49 -3.80
N HIS A 92 15.25 -3.16 -3.76
CA HIS A 92 16.35 -2.53 -3.02
C HIS A 92 16.28 -2.87 -1.52
N VAL A 93 15.11 -2.76 -0.91
CA VAL A 93 14.88 -3.11 0.51
C VAL A 93 15.23 -4.58 0.78
N LYS A 94 14.80 -5.49 -0.09
CA LYS A 94 15.13 -6.92 0.02
C LYS A 94 16.62 -7.19 -0.10
N ALA A 95 17.32 -6.46 -0.96
CA ALA A 95 18.78 -6.56 -1.07
C ALA A 95 19.51 -6.10 0.21
N ARG A 96 18.86 -5.28 1.06
CA ARG A 96 19.33 -4.90 2.41
C ARG A 96 19.00 -5.96 3.48
N GLY A 97 18.32 -7.05 3.11
CA GLY A 97 17.91 -8.10 4.04
C GLY A 97 16.68 -7.75 4.88
N LEU A 98 15.95 -6.70 4.51
CA LEU A 98 14.74 -6.27 5.23
C LEU A 98 13.48 -6.79 4.54
N PRO A 99 12.47 -7.23 5.31
CA PRO A 99 11.16 -7.56 4.77
C PRO A 99 10.44 -6.35 4.19
N THR A 100 9.66 -6.61 3.16
CA THR A 100 8.84 -5.61 2.46
C THR A 100 7.35 -5.83 2.75
N TYR A 101 6.64 -4.76 2.92
CA TYR A 101 5.21 -4.79 3.21
C TYR A 101 4.47 -3.83 2.27
N LEU A 102 3.37 -4.29 1.70
CA LEU A 102 2.49 -3.51 0.81
C LEU A 102 1.12 -3.35 1.43
N GLU A 103 0.64 -2.10 1.53
CA GLU A 103 -0.74 -1.77 1.88
C GLU A 103 -1.44 -1.20 0.66
N SER A 104 -2.47 -1.89 0.17
CA SER A 104 -3.17 -1.52 -1.06
C SER A 104 -4.65 -1.88 -1.03
N ALA A 105 -5.47 -1.05 -1.67
CA ALA A 105 -6.86 -1.38 -1.99
C ALA A 105 -6.97 -2.32 -3.22
N CYS A 106 -5.85 -2.67 -3.84
CA CYS A 106 -5.82 -3.66 -4.94
C CYS A 106 -6.71 -3.30 -6.14
N PHE A 107 -6.71 -2.02 -6.53
CA PHE A 107 -7.58 -1.53 -7.61
C PHE A 107 -7.26 -2.11 -8.99
N ASP A 108 -6.05 -2.64 -9.17
CA ASP A 108 -5.55 -3.19 -10.43
C ASP A 108 -4.73 -4.47 -10.15
N SER A 109 -5.32 -5.62 -10.47
CA SER A 109 -4.70 -6.92 -10.22
C SER A 109 -3.41 -7.14 -11.04
N LYS A 110 -3.28 -6.55 -12.25
CA LYS A 110 -2.07 -6.68 -13.06
C LYS A 110 -0.90 -5.95 -12.45
N LYS A 111 -1.12 -4.74 -11.95
CA LYS A 111 -0.10 -3.96 -11.22
C LYS A 111 0.31 -4.66 -9.93
N PHE A 112 -0.67 -5.22 -9.20
CA PHE A 112 -0.40 -6.02 -8.01
C PHE A 112 0.48 -7.24 -8.32
N LEU A 113 0.14 -8.02 -9.35
CA LEU A 113 0.92 -9.18 -9.78
C LEU A 113 2.36 -8.82 -10.15
N TYR A 114 2.56 -7.62 -10.72
CA TYR A 114 3.89 -7.13 -11.07
C TYR A 114 4.78 -6.88 -9.83
N VAL A 115 4.23 -6.33 -8.75
CA VAL A 115 4.99 -6.04 -7.52
C VAL A 115 5.10 -7.24 -6.58
N LEU A 116 4.15 -8.17 -6.64
CA LEU A 116 4.01 -9.28 -5.69
C LEU A 116 5.29 -10.09 -5.45
N PRO A 117 6.13 -10.40 -6.46
CA PRO A 117 7.40 -11.14 -6.24
C PRO A 117 8.35 -10.42 -5.27
N SER A 118 8.31 -9.09 -5.23
CA SER A 118 9.19 -8.26 -4.40
C SER A 118 8.59 -7.94 -3.02
N ILE A 119 7.39 -8.41 -2.71
CA ILE A 119 6.67 -8.16 -1.46
C ILE A 119 6.65 -9.43 -0.60
N ASP A 120 6.85 -9.28 0.70
CA ASP A 120 6.81 -10.38 1.67
C ASP A 120 5.49 -10.41 2.44
N PHE A 121 4.97 -9.24 2.82
CA PHE A 121 3.71 -9.08 3.56
C PHE A 121 2.73 -8.23 2.76
N VAL A 122 1.46 -8.61 2.77
CA VAL A 122 0.41 -7.88 2.05
C VAL A 122 -0.76 -7.58 2.99
N LYS A 123 -1.13 -6.30 3.07
CA LYS A 123 -2.42 -5.86 3.60
C LYS A 123 -3.30 -5.46 2.44
N ILE A 124 -4.39 -6.17 2.27
CA ILE A 124 -5.43 -5.82 1.30
C ILE A 124 -6.51 -5.04 2.04
N GLU A 125 -6.67 -3.77 1.70
CA GLU A 125 -7.77 -2.98 2.22
C GLU A 125 -9.03 -3.19 1.39
N PHE A 126 -9.90 -4.06 1.88
CA PHE A 126 -11.17 -4.35 1.23
C PHE A 126 -12.13 -3.18 1.45
N LYS A 127 -12.46 -2.50 0.36
CA LYS A 127 -13.38 -1.36 0.39
C LYS A 127 -14.82 -1.85 0.29
N THR A 128 -15.66 -1.43 1.21
CA THR A 128 -17.11 -1.65 1.15
C THR A 128 -17.78 -0.54 0.34
N ILE A 129 -18.93 -0.83 -0.28
CA ILE A 129 -19.61 0.11 -1.17
C ILE A 129 -20.03 1.39 -0.44
N ASP A 130 -20.42 1.28 0.81
CA ASP A 130 -20.80 2.36 1.72
C ASP A 130 -19.65 3.28 2.14
N SER A 131 -18.42 2.97 1.71
CA SER A 131 -17.26 3.85 1.88
C SER A 131 -17.30 5.10 0.99
N GLU A 132 -18.26 5.21 0.09
CA GLU A 132 -18.52 6.38 -0.78
C GLU A 132 -17.29 6.89 -1.55
N PHE A 133 -16.40 6.00 -1.93
CA PHE A 133 -15.05 6.32 -2.47
C PHE A 133 -14.96 6.21 -3.99
N ILE A 134 -15.95 5.58 -4.62
CA ILE A 134 -15.99 5.30 -6.05
C ILE A 134 -17.47 5.29 -6.52
N ASP A 135 -17.67 5.61 -7.79
CA ASP A 135 -18.99 5.45 -8.43
C ASP A 135 -19.41 3.96 -8.39
N GLU A 136 -20.61 3.68 -7.93
CA GLU A 136 -21.16 2.32 -7.75
C GLU A 136 -21.01 1.43 -8.98
N LYS A 137 -21.10 1.99 -10.18
CA LYS A 137 -20.90 1.23 -11.44
C LYS A 137 -19.51 0.62 -11.59
N HIS A 138 -18.50 1.16 -10.89
CA HIS A 138 -17.11 0.68 -10.93
C HIS A 138 -16.79 -0.29 -9.78
N TYR A 139 -17.65 -0.36 -8.77
CA TYR A 139 -17.44 -1.19 -7.59
C TYR A 139 -17.28 -2.69 -7.90
N PRO A 140 -18.10 -3.32 -8.78
CA PRO A 140 -17.92 -4.74 -9.12
C PRO A 140 -16.54 -5.07 -9.71
N ASN A 141 -15.97 -4.15 -10.50
CA ASN A 141 -14.63 -4.34 -11.06
C ASN A 141 -13.54 -4.22 -9.99
N LEU A 142 -13.70 -3.32 -9.03
CA LEU A 142 -12.78 -3.23 -7.89
C LEU A 142 -12.80 -4.52 -7.09
N ILE A 143 -13.97 -5.02 -6.69
CA ILE A 143 -14.09 -6.27 -5.94
C ILE A 143 -13.44 -7.44 -6.68
N LYS A 144 -13.68 -7.55 -7.99
CA LYS A 144 -13.02 -8.55 -8.83
C LYS A 144 -11.50 -8.44 -8.73
N ASN A 145 -10.92 -7.26 -8.92
CA ASN A 145 -9.47 -7.03 -8.82
C ASN A 145 -8.95 -7.39 -7.42
N THR A 146 -9.65 -6.96 -6.37
CA THR A 146 -9.27 -7.24 -4.97
C THR A 146 -9.23 -8.75 -4.70
N LEU A 147 -10.23 -9.50 -5.16
CA LEU A 147 -10.28 -10.96 -5.01
C LEU A 147 -9.18 -11.66 -5.84
N GLU A 148 -8.88 -11.18 -7.04
CA GLU A 148 -7.76 -11.67 -7.85
C GLU A 148 -6.41 -11.43 -7.15
N CYS A 149 -6.22 -10.27 -6.54
CA CYS A 149 -5.02 -9.96 -5.76
C CYS A 149 -4.90 -10.88 -4.54
N LEU A 150 -5.98 -11.08 -3.80
CA LEU A 150 -6.01 -11.97 -2.64
C LEU A 150 -5.63 -13.40 -3.04
N LYS A 151 -6.26 -13.93 -4.10
CA LYS A 151 -5.96 -15.26 -4.62
C LYS A 151 -4.49 -15.40 -5.00
N ALA A 152 -3.96 -14.43 -5.74
CA ALA A 152 -2.55 -14.42 -6.16
C ALA A 152 -1.58 -14.36 -4.98
N ALA A 153 -1.88 -13.56 -3.95
CA ALA A 153 -1.06 -13.48 -2.75
C ALA A 153 -1.02 -14.82 -1.98
N ILE A 154 -2.17 -15.49 -1.86
CA ILE A 154 -2.29 -16.83 -1.23
C ILE A 154 -1.52 -17.87 -2.04
N GLU A 155 -1.71 -17.93 -3.37
CA GLU A 155 -1.00 -18.85 -4.26
C GLU A 155 0.51 -18.66 -4.22
N ALA A 156 0.96 -17.40 -4.11
CA ALA A 156 2.37 -17.05 -3.92
C ALA A 156 2.88 -17.27 -2.49
N LYS A 157 2.05 -17.80 -1.59
CA LYS A 157 2.35 -18.06 -0.16
C LYS A 157 2.86 -16.82 0.58
N LYS A 158 2.34 -15.64 0.22
CA LYS A 158 2.65 -14.40 0.95
C LYS A 158 1.85 -14.36 2.24
N THR A 159 2.46 -13.82 3.28
CA THR A 159 1.72 -13.52 4.51
C THR A 159 0.75 -12.38 4.23
N THR A 160 -0.53 -12.69 4.21
CA THR A 160 -1.59 -11.79 3.74
C THR A 160 -2.71 -11.68 4.75
N TYR A 161 -3.24 -10.48 4.94
CA TYR A 161 -4.47 -10.26 5.68
C TYR A 161 -5.34 -9.18 5.02
N ILE A 162 -6.62 -9.20 5.35
CA ILE A 162 -7.61 -8.25 4.87
C ILE A 162 -7.92 -7.27 5.99
N LYS A 163 -7.93 -5.98 5.66
CA LYS A 163 -8.49 -4.92 6.52
C LYS A 163 -9.80 -4.44 5.91
N ILE A 164 -10.81 -4.31 6.73
CA ILE A 164 -12.09 -3.68 6.39
C ILE A 164 -12.31 -2.51 7.36
N VAL A 165 -12.51 -1.31 6.82
CA VAL A 165 -12.88 -0.15 7.62
C VAL A 165 -14.38 -0.17 7.83
N VAL A 166 -14.80 -0.20 9.09
CA VAL A 166 -16.21 -0.18 9.51
C VAL A 166 -16.52 1.18 10.12
N SER A 167 -17.60 1.79 9.72
CA SER A 167 -18.06 3.09 10.20
C SER A 167 -19.55 3.05 10.60
N SER A 168 -20.07 4.16 11.09
CA SER A 168 -21.51 4.30 11.36
C SER A 168 -22.39 4.22 10.10
N LYS A 169 -21.80 4.30 8.90
CA LYS A 169 -22.51 4.14 7.62
C LYS A 169 -22.48 2.70 7.10
N THR A 170 -21.68 1.82 7.72
CA THR A 170 -21.50 0.46 7.23
C THR A 170 -22.72 -0.39 7.57
N GLU A 171 -23.36 -0.92 6.55
CA GLU A 171 -24.49 -1.84 6.69
C GLU A 171 -24.02 -3.29 6.67
N LEU A 172 -24.68 -4.18 7.44
CA LEU A 172 -24.37 -5.61 7.45
C LEU A 172 -24.49 -6.28 6.07
N SER A 173 -25.34 -5.73 5.20
CA SER A 173 -25.52 -6.18 3.82
C SER A 173 -24.33 -5.86 2.90
N SER A 174 -23.37 -5.04 3.38
CA SER A 174 -22.16 -4.69 2.63
C SER A 174 -21.05 -5.75 2.75
N PHE A 175 -21.28 -6.82 3.52
CA PHE A 175 -20.42 -7.98 3.71
C PHE A 175 -21.08 -9.21 3.11
#